data_abefb89296bdbdf71e7bbb84424c3aea
#
_entry.id   abefb89296bdbdf71e7bbb84424c3aea
#
_cell.length_a   1.000
_cell.length_b   1.000
_cell.length_c   1.000
_cell.angle_alpha   90.00
_cell.angle_beta   90.00
_cell.angle_gamma   90.00
#
_symmetry.space_group_name_H-M   'P 1'
#
loop_
_entity.id
_entity.type
_entity.pdbx_description
1 polymer ?
#
loop_
_entity_poly.entity_id
_entity_poly.type
_entity_poly.pdbx_seq_one_letter_code
_entity_poly.pdbx_strand_id
1 'polypeptide(L)'
;MMNLLNPFDLFGNAVENGIVGGADTIPGIGFIIAIILAISAVSLIATLIHYLLYCFGIFRIAKKLDVDLAWLAWIPYAQYYTLGKVAEKCDERAGKTFPRPWAKIVLFGSIGTVVVYVILYFINFIFSLIPVVGFILSLLITAVIMVIALVPLVLDSICRWKIYREFFPETVNVVLFIVGIVLNVQAIITLIASFCKLRPAKDDAIENVEYSVVE
;
A
#
# COMPACT_ATOMS: atom_id res chain seq x y z
N MET A 1 -43.91 28.19 17.86
CA MET A 1 -42.43 28.07 17.99
C MET A 1 -42.04 26.69 17.48
N MET A 2 -41.58 26.61 16.26
CA MET A 2 -41.01 25.34 15.71
C MET A 2 -39.64 25.11 16.36
N ASN A 3 -39.54 24.09 17.22
CA ASN A 3 -38.27 23.59 17.66
C ASN A 3 -37.56 22.99 16.43
N LEU A 4 -36.60 23.71 15.89
CA LEU A 4 -35.67 23.20 14.91
C LEU A 4 -34.83 22.11 15.63
N LEU A 5 -35.20 20.85 15.41
CA LEU A 5 -34.41 19.70 15.85
C LEU A 5 -33.02 19.84 15.26
N ASN A 6 -32.01 19.89 16.14
CA ASN A 6 -30.62 19.94 15.77
C ASN A 6 -30.30 18.69 14.92
N PRO A 7 -29.71 18.82 13.72
CA PRO A 7 -29.38 17.68 12.86
C PRO A 7 -28.49 16.64 13.55
N PHE A 8 -27.68 17.04 14.55
CA PHE A 8 -26.90 16.11 15.37
C PHE A 8 -27.76 15.25 16.31
N ASP A 9 -28.87 15.78 16.84
CA ASP A 9 -29.81 15.02 17.67
C ASP A 9 -30.60 14.01 16.83
N LEU A 10 -30.94 14.37 15.58
CA LEU A 10 -31.52 13.44 14.61
C LEU A 10 -30.58 12.31 14.24
N PHE A 11 -29.28 12.60 14.02
CA PHE A 11 -28.29 11.61 13.72
C PHE A 11 -27.99 10.71 14.92
N GLY A 12 -27.90 11.28 16.12
CA GLY A 12 -27.74 10.54 17.37
C GLY A 12 -28.89 9.57 17.61
N ASN A 13 -30.13 10.05 17.51
CA ASN A 13 -31.31 9.22 17.66
C ASN A 13 -31.45 8.15 16.56
N ALA A 14 -31.04 8.43 15.30
CA ALA A 14 -31.07 7.46 14.21
C ALA A 14 -30.02 6.37 14.42
N VAL A 15 -28.84 6.72 14.93
CA VAL A 15 -27.78 5.78 15.26
C VAL A 15 -28.18 4.93 16.48
N GLU A 16 -28.73 5.55 17.53
CA GLU A 16 -29.15 4.86 18.76
C GLU A 16 -30.35 3.93 18.48
N ASN A 17 -31.34 4.37 17.78
CA ASN A 17 -32.51 3.55 17.42
C ASN A 17 -32.25 2.55 16.30
N GLY A 18 -31.34 2.84 15.35
CA GLY A 18 -31.01 1.93 14.25
C GLY A 18 -30.05 0.81 14.65
N ILE A 19 -29.08 1.13 15.51
CA ILE A 19 -28.06 0.15 15.91
C ILE A 19 -28.46 -0.58 17.20
N VAL A 20 -29.03 0.14 18.17
CA VAL A 20 -29.37 -0.43 19.49
C VAL A 20 -30.79 -1.02 19.49
N GLY A 21 -31.77 -0.35 18.87
CA GLY A 21 -33.15 -0.81 18.84
C GLY A 21 -33.39 -2.13 18.05
N GLY A 22 -32.52 -2.46 17.09
CA GLY A 22 -32.54 -3.75 16.38
C GLY A 22 -31.79 -4.88 17.11
N ALA A 23 -30.93 -4.53 18.05
CA ALA A 23 -30.10 -5.48 18.78
C ALA A 23 -30.81 -6.13 20.00
N ASP A 24 -31.86 -5.48 20.50
CA ASP A 24 -32.60 -5.95 21.68
C ASP A 24 -33.54 -7.15 21.39
N THR A 25 -33.77 -7.45 20.10
CA THR A 25 -34.64 -8.57 19.69
C THR A 25 -33.99 -9.95 19.81
N ILE A 26 -32.63 -10.00 19.82
CA ILE A 26 -31.90 -11.27 20.02
C ILE A 26 -30.82 -11.03 21.07
N PRO A 27 -30.87 -11.71 22.25
CA PRO A 27 -29.87 -11.56 23.28
C PRO A 27 -28.46 -11.87 22.75
N GLY A 28 -27.54 -10.92 22.90
CA GLY A 28 -26.12 -11.06 22.48
C GLY A 28 -25.74 -10.39 21.15
N ILE A 29 -26.68 -10.01 20.28
CA ILE A 29 -26.34 -9.30 19.01
C ILE A 29 -25.68 -7.95 19.29
N GLY A 30 -26.18 -7.17 20.27
CA GLY A 30 -25.58 -5.89 20.64
C GLY A 30 -24.12 -6.03 21.07
N PHE A 31 -23.78 -7.09 21.81
CA PHE A 31 -22.40 -7.40 22.21
C PHE A 31 -21.51 -7.75 21.00
N ILE A 32 -22.04 -8.55 20.08
CA ILE A 32 -21.29 -8.92 18.84
C ILE A 32 -21.02 -7.66 17.99
N ILE A 33 -22.01 -6.79 17.81
CA ILE A 33 -21.85 -5.52 17.07
C ILE A 33 -20.80 -4.63 17.76
N ALA A 34 -20.84 -4.50 19.06
CA ALA A 34 -19.87 -3.72 19.83
C ALA A 34 -18.42 -4.25 19.63
N ILE A 35 -18.22 -5.58 19.66
CA ILE A 35 -16.93 -6.20 19.37
C ILE A 35 -16.47 -5.92 17.94
N ILE A 36 -17.34 -6.07 16.96
CA ILE A 36 -17.01 -5.81 15.54
C ILE A 36 -16.61 -4.34 15.36
N LEU A 37 -17.32 -3.40 15.97
CA LEU A 37 -16.99 -1.97 15.91
C LEU A 37 -15.65 -1.67 16.59
N ALA A 38 -15.39 -2.27 17.75
CA ALA A 38 -14.12 -2.10 18.44
C ALA A 38 -12.92 -2.64 17.63
N ILE A 39 -13.07 -3.84 17.05
CA ILE A 39 -12.03 -4.44 16.18
C ILE A 39 -11.83 -3.58 14.93
N SER A 40 -12.90 -3.07 14.32
CA SER A 40 -12.83 -2.20 13.15
C SER A 40 -12.12 -0.88 13.45
N ALA A 41 -12.39 -0.27 14.60
CA ALA A 41 -11.73 0.96 15.02
C ALA A 41 -10.23 0.76 15.26
N VAL A 42 -9.84 -0.32 15.94
CA VAL A 42 -8.42 -0.68 16.17
C VAL A 42 -7.72 -0.95 14.84
N SER A 43 -8.37 -1.69 13.93
CA SER A 43 -7.83 -1.99 12.60
C SER A 43 -7.63 -0.72 11.76
N LEU A 44 -8.56 0.23 11.82
CA LEU A 44 -8.44 1.52 11.13
C LEU A 44 -7.24 2.31 11.63
N ILE A 45 -7.06 2.40 12.95
CA ILE A 45 -5.92 3.11 13.57
C ILE A 45 -4.60 2.44 13.17
N ALA A 46 -4.53 1.12 13.26
CA ALA A 46 -3.34 0.36 12.87
C ALA A 46 -2.99 0.57 11.39
N THR A 47 -3.98 0.58 10.50
CA THR A 47 -3.80 0.85 9.07
C THR A 47 -3.29 2.27 8.82
N LEU A 48 -3.81 3.26 9.53
CA LEU A 48 -3.36 4.65 9.43
C LEU A 48 -1.92 4.80 9.88
N ILE A 49 -1.55 4.20 11.02
CA ILE A 49 -0.17 4.21 11.51
C ILE A 49 0.77 3.55 10.48
N HIS A 50 0.39 2.38 9.97
CA HIS A 50 1.17 1.67 8.94
C HIS A 50 1.39 2.54 7.69
N TYR A 51 0.33 3.22 7.22
CA TYR A 51 0.40 4.14 6.09
C TYR A 51 1.36 5.31 6.36
N LEU A 52 1.26 5.95 7.52
CA LEU A 52 2.14 7.08 7.88
C LEU A 52 3.62 6.67 7.97
N LEU A 53 3.90 5.52 8.58
CA LEU A 53 5.26 4.97 8.66
C LEU A 53 5.84 4.70 7.27
N TYR A 54 5.02 4.14 6.38
CA TYR A 54 5.40 3.89 4.99
C TYR A 54 5.69 5.18 4.22
N CYS A 55 4.78 6.16 4.27
CA CYS A 55 4.95 7.45 3.60
C CYS A 55 6.21 8.17 4.08
N PHE A 56 6.46 8.18 5.39
CA PHE A 56 7.64 8.78 5.98
C PHE A 56 8.92 8.07 5.53
N GLY A 57 8.92 6.73 5.51
CA GLY A 57 10.04 5.94 5.03
C GLY A 57 10.42 6.25 3.58
N ILE A 58 9.43 6.18 2.67
CA ILE A 58 9.63 6.49 1.23
C ILE A 58 10.05 7.94 1.03
N PHE A 59 9.43 8.90 1.72
CA PHE A 59 9.81 10.32 1.64
C PHE A 59 11.28 10.55 1.99
N ARG A 60 11.76 9.94 3.09
CA ARG A 60 13.18 10.08 3.49
C ARG A 60 14.12 9.42 2.49
N ILE A 61 13.77 8.22 1.99
CA ILE A 61 14.56 7.53 0.96
C ILE A 61 14.63 8.37 -0.32
N ALA A 62 13.48 8.91 -0.76
CA ALA A 62 13.41 9.78 -1.93
C ALA A 62 14.30 11.02 -1.78
N LYS A 63 14.28 11.67 -0.61
CA LYS A 63 15.20 12.78 -0.33
C LYS A 63 16.67 12.39 -0.34
N LYS A 64 17.04 11.22 0.16
CA LYS A 64 18.43 10.72 0.15
C LYS A 64 18.94 10.44 -1.26
N LEU A 65 18.04 10.10 -2.18
CA LEU A 65 18.36 9.79 -3.57
C LEU A 65 18.13 10.97 -4.52
N ASP A 66 17.93 12.16 -4.01
CA ASP A 66 17.66 13.38 -4.79
C ASP A 66 16.54 13.18 -5.81
N VAL A 67 15.43 12.57 -5.36
CA VAL A 67 14.24 12.40 -6.19
C VAL A 67 13.40 13.66 -6.14
N ASP A 68 13.13 14.24 -7.31
CA ASP A 68 12.19 15.35 -7.46
C ASP A 68 10.79 14.93 -6.97
N LEU A 69 10.06 15.87 -6.38
CA LEU A 69 8.70 15.66 -5.91
C LEU A 69 8.57 14.59 -4.82
N ALA A 70 9.58 14.43 -3.95
CA ALA A 70 9.55 13.46 -2.84
C ALA A 70 8.29 13.58 -1.96
N TRP A 71 7.70 14.79 -1.86
CA TRP A 71 6.49 15.07 -1.08
C TRP A 71 5.24 14.29 -1.58
N LEU A 72 5.22 13.84 -2.85
CA LEU A 72 4.16 13.00 -3.37
C LEU A 72 4.02 11.67 -2.63
N ALA A 73 5.04 11.27 -1.86
CA ALA A 73 4.95 10.09 -0.99
C ALA A 73 3.80 10.16 0.03
N TRP A 74 3.34 11.37 0.39
CA TRP A 74 2.24 11.58 1.33
C TRP A 74 0.85 11.52 0.71
N ILE A 75 0.75 11.57 -0.61
CA ILE A 75 -0.54 11.56 -1.32
C ILE A 75 -0.87 10.12 -1.73
N PRO A 76 -2.03 9.59 -1.33
CA PRO A 76 -2.51 8.28 -1.79
C PRO A 76 -2.45 8.18 -3.32
N TYR A 77 -2.05 7.04 -3.85
CA TYR A 77 -1.75 6.76 -5.26
C TYR A 77 -0.53 7.51 -5.83
N ALA A 78 -0.29 8.80 -5.54
CA ALA A 78 0.91 9.51 -5.98
C ALA A 78 2.19 8.95 -5.33
N GLN A 79 2.09 8.32 -4.16
CA GLN A 79 3.18 7.57 -3.53
C GLN A 79 3.77 6.49 -4.44
N TYR A 80 2.98 5.88 -5.33
CA TYR A 80 3.46 4.90 -6.31
C TYR A 80 4.39 5.52 -7.35
N TYR A 81 4.16 6.79 -7.72
CA TYR A 81 5.09 7.53 -8.55
C TYR A 81 6.43 7.73 -7.84
N THR A 82 6.41 8.18 -6.59
CA THR A 82 7.63 8.37 -5.79
C THR A 82 8.39 7.05 -5.59
N LEU A 83 7.67 5.95 -5.27
CA LEU A 83 8.25 4.61 -5.16
C LEU A 83 8.95 4.19 -6.46
N GLY A 84 8.30 4.38 -7.60
CA GLY A 84 8.86 4.09 -8.91
C GLY A 84 10.08 4.96 -9.23
N LYS A 85 10.05 6.25 -8.90
CA LYS A 85 11.20 7.16 -9.07
C LYS A 85 12.40 6.74 -8.20
N VAL A 86 12.17 6.36 -6.97
CA VAL A 86 13.21 5.79 -6.10
C VAL A 86 13.80 4.52 -6.73
N ALA A 87 12.97 3.63 -7.27
CA ALA A 87 13.46 2.42 -7.95
C ALA A 87 14.24 2.72 -9.24
N GLU A 88 13.89 3.78 -9.99
CA GLU A 88 14.68 4.26 -11.13
C GLU A 88 16.06 4.72 -10.69
N LYS A 89 16.14 5.53 -9.63
CA LYS A 89 17.42 5.99 -9.07
C LYS A 89 18.28 4.85 -8.55
N CYS A 90 17.69 3.82 -7.95
CA CYS A 90 18.41 2.61 -7.58
C CYS A 90 18.97 1.86 -8.80
N ASP A 91 18.24 1.80 -9.92
CA ASP A 91 18.74 1.20 -11.16
C ASP A 91 19.88 2.03 -11.78
N GLU A 92 19.82 3.37 -11.75
CA GLU A 92 20.88 4.27 -12.19
C GLU A 92 22.17 4.03 -11.37
N ARG A 93 22.07 4.00 -10.04
CA ARG A 93 23.19 3.74 -9.13
C ARG A 93 23.79 2.34 -9.30
N ALA A 94 22.98 1.38 -9.75
CA ALA A 94 23.46 0.03 -10.08
C ALA A 94 24.17 -0.05 -11.47
N GLY A 95 24.43 1.07 -12.12
CA GLY A 95 25.14 1.17 -13.40
C GLY A 95 24.32 0.74 -14.61
N LYS A 96 22.98 0.85 -14.56
CA LYS A 96 22.12 0.55 -15.71
C LYS A 96 22.03 1.76 -16.63
N THR A 97 22.58 1.63 -17.82
CA THR A 97 22.58 2.69 -18.85
C THR A 97 21.19 3.12 -19.27
N PHE A 98 20.20 2.22 -19.23
CA PHE A 98 18.79 2.50 -19.58
C PHE A 98 17.86 1.99 -18.46
N PRO A 99 17.65 2.77 -17.39
CA PRO A 99 16.72 2.38 -16.34
C PRO A 99 15.29 2.30 -16.92
N ARG A 100 14.53 1.29 -16.51
CA ARG A 100 13.11 1.20 -16.90
C ARG A 100 12.33 2.33 -16.24
N PRO A 101 11.31 2.90 -16.91
CA PRO A 101 10.50 3.99 -16.36
C PRO A 101 9.52 3.48 -15.27
N TRP A 102 10.09 3.03 -14.13
CA TRP A 102 9.33 2.42 -13.04
C TRP A 102 8.25 3.34 -12.47
N ALA A 103 8.51 4.65 -12.43
CA ALA A 103 7.52 5.62 -11.95
C ALA A 103 6.23 5.57 -12.77
N LYS A 104 6.35 5.51 -14.08
CA LYS A 104 5.19 5.41 -14.98
C LYS A 104 4.54 4.03 -14.89
N ILE A 105 5.33 2.96 -14.89
CA ILE A 105 4.82 1.57 -14.84
C ILE A 105 4.02 1.34 -13.57
N VAL A 106 4.55 1.72 -12.40
CA VAL A 106 3.90 1.48 -11.11
C VAL A 106 2.68 2.39 -10.95
N LEU A 107 2.78 3.67 -11.34
CA LEU A 107 1.65 4.60 -11.25
C LEU A 107 0.49 4.16 -12.15
N PHE A 108 0.74 3.95 -13.45
CA PHE A 108 -0.31 3.56 -14.39
C PHE A 108 -0.82 2.14 -14.14
N GLY A 109 0.06 1.22 -13.69
CA GLY A 109 -0.35 -0.12 -13.28
C GLY A 109 -1.30 -0.09 -12.09
N SER A 110 -1.01 0.74 -11.08
CA SER A 110 -1.87 0.87 -9.89
C SER A 110 -3.20 1.56 -10.22
N ILE A 111 -3.17 2.68 -10.96
CA ILE A 111 -4.40 3.38 -11.38
C ILE A 111 -5.24 2.50 -12.31
N GLY A 112 -4.60 1.85 -13.29
CA GLY A 112 -5.28 0.94 -14.21
C GLY A 112 -5.97 -0.22 -13.48
N THR A 113 -5.32 -0.78 -12.47
CA THR A 113 -5.92 -1.82 -11.62
C THR A 113 -7.18 -1.32 -10.90
N VAL A 114 -7.16 -0.10 -10.36
CA VAL A 114 -8.33 0.50 -9.69
C VAL A 114 -9.48 0.68 -10.67
N VAL A 115 -9.22 1.19 -11.87
CA VAL A 115 -10.24 1.37 -12.91
C VAL A 115 -10.87 0.03 -13.29
N VAL A 116 -10.03 -0.99 -13.53
CA VAL A 116 -10.51 -2.34 -13.84
C VAL A 116 -11.33 -2.92 -12.69
N TYR A 117 -10.93 -2.70 -11.44
CA TYR A 117 -11.70 -3.12 -10.28
C TYR A 117 -13.10 -2.50 -10.25
N VAL A 118 -13.20 -1.18 -10.42
CA VAL A 118 -14.50 -0.49 -10.41
C VAL A 118 -15.41 -1.09 -11.47
N ILE A 119 -14.91 -1.32 -12.67
CA ILE A 119 -15.69 -1.91 -13.77
C ILE A 119 -16.12 -3.34 -13.41
N LEU A 120 -15.21 -4.19 -12.94
CA LEU A 120 -15.51 -5.59 -12.61
C LEU A 120 -16.46 -5.70 -11.41
N TYR A 121 -16.32 -4.85 -10.39
CA TYR A 121 -17.26 -4.82 -9.26
C TYR A 121 -18.66 -4.37 -9.70
N PHE A 122 -18.75 -3.41 -10.61
CA PHE A 122 -20.04 -2.99 -11.16
C PHE A 122 -20.70 -4.11 -11.96
N ILE A 123 -19.95 -4.81 -12.81
CA ILE A 123 -20.42 -5.98 -13.54
C ILE A 123 -20.85 -7.10 -12.58
N ASN A 124 -20.03 -7.39 -11.57
CA ASN A 124 -20.33 -8.39 -10.54
C ASN A 124 -21.64 -8.06 -9.78
N PHE A 125 -21.84 -6.79 -9.45
CA PHE A 125 -23.08 -6.34 -8.82
C PHE A 125 -24.31 -6.62 -9.69
N ILE A 126 -24.24 -6.33 -11.00
CA ILE A 126 -25.37 -6.60 -11.92
C ILE A 126 -25.67 -8.11 -11.98
N PHE A 127 -24.64 -8.94 -12.10
CA PHE A 127 -24.84 -10.41 -12.17
C PHE A 127 -25.33 -11.00 -10.84
N SER A 128 -24.98 -10.43 -9.71
CA SER A 128 -25.46 -10.89 -8.40
C SER A 128 -26.98 -10.78 -8.23
N LEU A 129 -27.64 -9.98 -9.07
CA LEU A 129 -29.12 -9.85 -9.08
C LEU A 129 -29.83 -11.01 -9.78
N ILE A 130 -29.10 -11.87 -10.51
CA ILE A 130 -29.66 -13.00 -11.25
C ILE A 130 -29.48 -14.27 -10.40
N PRO A 131 -30.57 -14.92 -9.95
CA PRO A 131 -30.47 -16.15 -9.15
C PRO A 131 -29.75 -17.29 -9.91
N VAL A 132 -29.01 -18.14 -9.22
CA VAL A 132 -28.31 -19.36 -9.70
C VAL A 132 -27.23 -19.06 -10.72
N VAL A 133 -27.55 -18.63 -11.94
CA VAL A 133 -26.56 -18.33 -13.01
C VAL A 133 -25.67 -17.15 -12.61
N GLY A 134 -26.27 -16.12 -12.03
CA GLY A 134 -25.54 -14.95 -11.53
C GLY A 134 -24.58 -15.32 -10.41
N PHE A 135 -24.91 -16.27 -9.54
CA PHE A 135 -24.02 -16.71 -8.47
C PHE A 135 -22.74 -17.38 -9.03
N ILE A 136 -22.87 -18.28 -10.01
CA ILE A 136 -21.71 -18.93 -10.64
C ILE A 136 -20.84 -17.92 -11.36
N LEU A 137 -21.46 -16.98 -12.11
CA LEU A 137 -20.73 -15.95 -12.84
C LEU A 137 -20.03 -14.96 -11.91
N SER A 138 -20.68 -14.62 -10.79
CA SER A 138 -20.11 -13.78 -9.73
C SER A 138 -18.86 -14.42 -9.10
N LEU A 139 -18.86 -15.75 -8.87
CA LEU A 139 -17.67 -16.46 -8.40
C LEU A 139 -16.52 -16.39 -9.41
N LEU A 140 -16.78 -16.55 -10.68
CA LEU A 140 -15.77 -16.45 -11.73
C LEU A 140 -15.18 -15.04 -11.81
N ILE A 141 -16.03 -14.01 -11.78
CA ILE A 141 -15.58 -12.60 -11.78
C ILE A 141 -14.75 -12.31 -10.54
N THR A 142 -15.17 -12.79 -9.36
CA THR A 142 -14.41 -12.62 -8.12
C THR A 142 -13.03 -13.28 -8.21
N ALA A 143 -12.91 -14.47 -8.81
CA ALA A 143 -11.62 -15.10 -9.05
C ALA A 143 -10.72 -14.26 -9.97
N VAL A 144 -11.26 -13.67 -11.02
CA VAL A 144 -10.53 -12.74 -11.91
C VAL A 144 -10.07 -11.51 -11.15
N ILE A 145 -10.92 -10.92 -10.33
CA ILE A 145 -10.59 -9.76 -9.47
C ILE A 145 -9.40 -10.10 -8.56
N MET A 146 -9.39 -11.29 -7.96
CA MET A 146 -8.29 -11.74 -7.09
C MET A 146 -6.96 -11.87 -7.85
N VAL A 147 -6.98 -12.36 -9.10
CA VAL A 147 -5.77 -12.44 -9.94
C VAL A 147 -5.25 -11.04 -10.30
N ILE A 148 -6.14 -10.13 -10.66
CA ILE A 148 -5.77 -8.75 -11.00
C ILE A 148 -5.19 -8.01 -9.78
N ALA A 149 -5.63 -8.35 -8.55
CA ALA A 149 -5.07 -7.81 -7.32
C ALA A 149 -3.58 -8.07 -7.13
N LEU A 150 -3.05 -9.11 -7.76
CA LEU A 150 -1.61 -9.42 -7.68
C LEU A 150 -0.75 -8.43 -8.47
N VAL A 151 -1.29 -7.74 -9.47
CA VAL A 151 -0.52 -6.84 -10.32
C VAL A 151 0.16 -5.71 -9.53
N PRO A 152 -0.58 -4.86 -8.79
CA PRO A 152 0.06 -3.80 -8.01
C PRO A 152 0.97 -4.36 -6.90
N LEU A 153 0.63 -5.50 -6.31
CA LEU A 153 1.44 -6.16 -5.29
C LEU A 153 2.80 -6.61 -5.85
N VAL A 154 2.83 -7.18 -7.05
CA VAL A 154 4.07 -7.59 -7.72
C VAL A 154 4.90 -6.37 -8.10
N LEU A 155 4.29 -5.33 -8.67
CA LEU A 155 4.99 -4.10 -9.05
C LEU A 155 5.62 -3.40 -7.83
N ASP A 156 4.87 -3.27 -6.75
CA ASP A 156 5.34 -2.72 -5.48
C ASP A 156 6.49 -3.56 -4.91
N SER A 157 6.36 -4.89 -4.91
CA SER A 157 7.39 -5.80 -4.44
C SER A 157 8.69 -5.69 -5.23
N ILE A 158 8.64 -5.57 -6.56
CA ILE A 158 9.82 -5.38 -7.40
C ILE A 158 10.55 -4.06 -7.05
N CYS A 159 9.80 -2.97 -6.88
CA CYS A 159 10.38 -1.68 -6.50
C CYS A 159 11.04 -1.75 -5.12
N ARG A 160 10.38 -2.35 -4.13
CA ARG A 160 10.92 -2.53 -2.78
C ARG A 160 12.17 -3.41 -2.76
N TRP A 161 12.18 -4.49 -3.52
CA TRP A 161 13.36 -5.33 -3.67
C TRP A 161 14.58 -4.52 -4.09
N LYS A 162 14.42 -3.64 -5.09
CA LYS A 162 15.50 -2.77 -5.57
C LYS A 162 15.95 -1.78 -4.50
N ILE A 163 15.00 -1.16 -3.79
CA ILE A 163 15.29 -0.23 -2.71
C ILE A 163 16.08 -0.93 -1.60
N TYR A 164 15.60 -2.08 -1.12
CA TYR A 164 16.26 -2.80 -0.02
C TYR A 164 17.68 -3.21 -0.38
N ARG A 165 17.94 -3.54 -1.65
CA ARG A 165 19.28 -3.89 -2.13
C ARG A 165 20.27 -2.71 -2.02
N GLU A 166 19.81 -1.48 -2.07
CA GLU A 166 20.66 -0.29 -1.90
C GLU A 166 21.05 -0.04 -0.43
N PHE A 167 20.26 -0.53 0.52
CA PHE A 167 20.47 -0.25 1.93
C PHE A 167 21.00 -1.44 2.73
N PHE A 168 20.70 -2.66 2.31
CA PHE A 168 21.03 -3.87 3.06
C PHE A 168 21.97 -4.80 2.28
N PRO A 169 22.82 -5.59 2.99
CA PRO A 169 23.58 -6.68 2.39
C PRO A 169 22.66 -7.69 1.71
N GLU A 170 23.16 -8.41 0.71
CA GLU A 170 22.34 -9.28 -0.13
C GLU A 170 21.58 -10.35 0.68
N THR A 171 22.27 -11.00 1.62
CA THR A 171 21.64 -12.00 2.50
C THR A 171 20.54 -11.41 3.39
N VAL A 172 20.79 -10.24 3.99
CA VAL A 172 19.83 -9.54 4.85
C VAL A 172 18.65 -9.03 4.03
N ASN A 173 18.88 -8.55 2.82
CA ASN A 173 17.84 -8.08 1.90
C ASN A 173 16.81 -9.18 1.59
N VAL A 174 17.28 -10.40 1.24
CA VAL A 174 16.39 -11.55 0.97
C VAL A 174 15.53 -11.86 2.18
N VAL A 175 16.12 -11.94 3.37
CA VAL A 175 15.40 -12.26 4.61
C VAL A 175 14.38 -11.18 4.94
N LEU A 176 14.78 -9.91 4.92
CA LEU A 176 13.87 -8.78 5.21
C LEU A 176 12.74 -8.67 4.19
N PHE A 177 13.02 -8.97 2.93
CA PHE A 177 11.99 -8.94 1.89
C PHE A 177 10.94 -10.03 2.12
N ILE A 178 11.36 -11.27 2.40
CA ILE A 178 10.45 -12.39 2.69
C ILE A 178 9.66 -12.11 3.97
N VAL A 179 10.33 -11.73 5.05
CA VAL A 179 9.69 -11.37 6.33
C VAL A 179 8.70 -10.22 6.14
N GLY A 180 9.07 -9.21 5.36
CA GLY A 180 8.23 -8.07 5.04
C GLY A 180 6.92 -8.46 4.37
N ILE A 181 6.97 -9.40 3.42
CA ILE A 181 5.78 -9.89 2.71
C ILE A 181 4.94 -10.78 3.64
N VAL A 182 5.56 -11.75 4.29
CA VAL A 182 4.85 -12.76 5.10
C VAL A 182 4.17 -12.13 6.32
N LEU A 183 4.86 -11.23 7.03
CA LEU A 183 4.34 -10.56 8.23
C LEU A 183 3.66 -9.22 7.94
N ASN A 184 3.57 -8.80 6.67
CA ASN A 184 3.03 -7.51 6.26
C ASN A 184 3.69 -6.29 6.99
N VAL A 185 4.97 -6.39 7.33
CA VAL A 185 5.73 -5.34 8.05
C VAL A 185 6.61 -4.49 7.12
N GLN A 186 6.29 -4.45 5.85
CA GLN A 186 7.07 -3.74 4.82
C GLN A 186 7.24 -2.24 5.11
N ALA A 187 6.25 -1.59 5.75
CA ALA A 187 6.34 -0.19 6.14
C ALA A 187 7.45 0.02 7.18
N ILE A 188 7.56 -0.87 8.15
CA ILE A 188 8.58 -0.80 9.19
C ILE A 188 9.98 -1.03 8.58
N ILE A 189 10.12 -2.01 7.69
CA ILE A 189 11.39 -2.28 7.01
C ILE A 189 11.81 -1.09 6.13
N THR A 190 10.88 -0.49 5.41
CA THR A 190 11.11 0.72 4.61
C THR A 190 11.52 1.89 5.49
N LEU A 191 10.90 2.04 6.65
CA LEU A 191 11.28 3.03 7.64
C LEU A 191 12.70 2.79 8.16
N ILE A 192 13.06 1.57 8.54
CA ILE A 192 14.41 1.20 8.97
C ILE A 192 15.42 1.50 7.86
N ALA A 193 15.15 1.10 6.61
CA ALA A 193 15.99 1.41 5.47
C ALA A 193 16.23 2.92 5.31
N SER A 194 15.22 3.74 5.61
CA SER A 194 15.34 5.19 5.55
C SER A 194 16.35 5.79 6.52
N PHE A 195 16.70 5.09 7.60
CA PHE A 195 17.73 5.49 8.55
C PHE A 195 19.12 4.92 8.22
N CYS A 196 19.20 3.83 7.45
CA CYS A 196 20.47 3.22 7.04
C CYS A 196 21.23 4.13 6.06
N LYS A 197 22.56 3.99 6.00
CA LYS A 197 23.40 4.62 4.99
C LYS A 197 23.19 3.95 3.64
N LEU A 198 23.26 4.74 2.57
CA LEU A 198 23.32 4.21 1.20
C LEU A 198 24.64 3.45 1.01
N ARG A 199 24.58 2.36 0.26
CA ARG A 199 25.78 1.66 -0.20
C ARG A 199 26.51 2.54 -1.23
N PRO A 200 27.84 2.45 -1.34
CA PRO A 200 28.58 3.17 -2.38
C PRO A 200 28.04 2.76 -3.76
N ALA A 201 27.95 3.72 -4.66
CA ALA A 201 27.56 3.43 -6.04
C ALA A 201 28.61 2.49 -6.67
N LYS A 202 28.22 1.76 -7.70
CA LYS A 202 29.12 0.80 -8.36
C LYS A 202 30.36 1.50 -8.95
N ASP A 203 30.15 2.71 -9.48
CA ASP A 203 31.24 3.50 -10.09
C ASP A 203 32.22 4.01 -9.03
N ASP A 204 31.72 4.49 -7.88
CA ASP A 204 32.55 4.91 -6.73
C ASP A 204 33.34 3.72 -6.14
N ALA A 205 32.78 2.50 -6.20
CA ALA A 205 33.47 1.28 -5.72
C ALA A 205 34.63 0.88 -6.63
N ILE A 206 34.52 1.09 -7.94
CA ILE A 206 35.60 0.80 -8.91
C ILE A 206 36.72 1.82 -8.72
N GLU A 207 36.43 3.12 -8.60
CA GLU A 207 37.40 4.18 -8.40
C GLU A 207 38.18 3.96 -7.10
N ASN A 208 37.52 3.61 -5.99
CA ASN A 208 38.21 3.33 -4.72
C ASN A 208 39.11 2.10 -4.77
N VAL A 209 38.80 1.09 -5.60
CA VAL A 209 39.67 -0.08 -5.81
C VAL A 209 40.90 0.30 -6.61
N GLU A 210 40.75 1.17 -7.63
CA GLU A 210 41.85 1.60 -8.47
C GLU A 210 42.88 2.44 -7.68
N TYR A 211 42.41 3.31 -6.79
CA TYR A 211 43.33 4.04 -5.89
C TYR A 211 44.02 3.15 -4.87
N SER A 212 43.40 2.08 -4.38
CA SER A 212 43.99 1.15 -3.40
C SER A 212 44.99 0.17 -4.01
N VAL A 213 45.03 0.05 -5.33
CA VAL A 213 46.02 -0.81 -6.06
C VAL A 213 47.26 -0.02 -6.46
N VAL A 214 47.21 1.30 -6.41
CA VAL A 214 48.32 2.21 -6.79
C VAL A 214 49.19 2.61 -5.60
N GLU A 215 48.78 2.33 -4.37
CA GLU A 215 49.59 2.46 -3.14
C GLU A 215 50.29 1.15 -2.81
#